data_c3af331e22d3b671740c4a6b0ee0e6d7
#
_entry.id   c3af331e22d3b671740c4a6b0ee0e6d7
#
_cell.length_a   1.000
_cell.length_b   1.000
_cell.length_c   1.000
_cell.angle_alpha   90.00
_cell.angle_beta   90.00
_cell.angle_gamma   90.00
#
_symmetry.space_group_name_H-M   'P 1'
#
loop_
_entity.id
_entity.type
_entity.pdbx_description
1 polymer ?
#
loop_
_entity_poly.entity_id
_entity_poly.type
_entity_poly.pdbx_seq_one_letter_code
_entity_poly.pdbx_strand_id
1 'polypeptide(L)'
;GLTGKSSDLGQPWALTVSFVNPHDIMYFDATGRQAETRVQNVFPGPVLAHPDDPLYQFENWNDTPRNFRSFAYPGQMPAQSDYDRYMDYFYGEMPHDNVEAWVRFSQYYYNCIRDVDQHIGTVLNALDATGQADRTIIVLVSDHGEMGGVHGLRQKGPWMYRENIGVPFVVSHPDARTQNTNPGIV
;
A
#
# COMPACT_ATOMS: atom_id res chain seq x y z
N GLY A 1 -5.38 -6.51 21.74
CA GLY A 1 -4.86 -7.82 22.14
C GLY A 1 -5.90 -8.88 21.94
N LEU A 2 -5.58 -9.95 21.19
CA LEU A 2 -6.41 -11.14 21.06
C LEU A 2 -6.39 -11.92 22.40
N THR A 3 -7.26 -11.56 23.30
CA THR A 3 -7.42 -12.25 24.59
C THR A 3 -8.74 -13.05 24.66
N GLY A 4 -9.09 -13.72 23.57
CA GLY A 4 -10.14 -14.75 23.61
C GLY A 4 -9.53 -16.06 24.11
N LYS A 5 -10.04 -16.62 25.21
CA LYS A 5 -9.63 -17.96 25.65
C LYS A 5 -10.05 -18.97 24.59
N SER A 6 -9.11 -19.66 24.01
CA SER A 6 -9.34 -20.67 22.95
C SER A 6 -10.16 -21.89 23.41
N SER A 7 -10.48 -21.99 24.67
CA SER A 7 -11.26 -23.07 25.26
C SER A 7 -12.76 -23.03 24.98
N ASP A 8 -13.29 -21.88 24.54
CA ASP A 8 -14.74 -21.71 24.29
C ASP A 8 -15.10 -21.77 22.79
N LEU A 9 -14.13 -22.01 21.90
CA LEU A 9 -14.35 -22.05 20.45
C LEU A 9 -14.77 -23.45 19.95
N GLY A 10 -15.73 -24.05 20.59
CA GLY A 10 -16.44 -25.22 20.05
C GLY A 10 -17.29 -24.88 18.81
N GLN A 11 -17.35 -23.59 18.43
CA GLN A 11 -18.10 -23.09 17.29
C GLN A 11 -17.14 -22.57 16.21
N PRO A 12 -17.50 -22.65 14.92
CA PRO A 12 -16.77 -21.98 13.85
C PRO A 12 -16.69 -20.48 14.11
N TRP A 13 -15.52 -19.87 13.82
CA TRP A 13 -15.31 -18.45 13.96
C TRP A 13 -14.79 -17.82 12.66
N ALA A 14 -14.97 -16.55 12.51
CA ALA A 14 -14.35 -15.73 11.47
C ALA A 14 -13.74 -14.49 12.09
N LEU A 15 -12.55 -14.12 11.64
CA LEU A 15 -11.83 -12.94 12.10
C LEU A 15 -11.34 -12.15 10.89
N THR A 16 -11.60 -10.85 10.88
CA THR A 16 -10.98 -9.93 9.93
C THR A 16 -9.96 -9.08 10.67
N VAL A 17 -8.73 -9.05 10.16
CA VAL A 17 -7.68 -8.15 10.62
C VAL A 17 -7.40 -7.15 9.50
N SER A 18 -7.54 -5.85 9.80
CA SER A 18 -7.33 -4.77 8.84
C SER A 18 -6.10 -3.97 9.22
N PHE A 19 -5.25 -3.71 8.23
CA PHE A 19 -4.09 -2.84 8.34
C PHE A 19 -4.33 -1.58 7.51
N VAL A 20 -3.94 -0.43 8.04
CA VAL A 20 -4.11 0.85 7.34
C VAL A 20 -3.00 1.07 6.32
N ASN A 21 -1.76 0.75 6.67
CA ASN A 21 -0.62 0.90 5.76
C ASN A 21 -0.80 0.00 4.51
N PRO A 22 -0.42 0.45 3.33
CA PRO A 22 0.24 1.72 2.96
C PRO A 22 -0.72 2.86 2.57
N HIS A 23 -1.97 2.87 3.05
CA HIS A 23 -3.00 3.88 2.70
C HIS A 23 -2.48 5.32 2.80
N ASP A 24 -1.72 5.66 3.85
CA ASP A 24 -1.30 7.02 4.18
C ASP A 24 -0.10 7.49 3.36
N ILE A 25 0.36 6.71 2.36
CA ILE A 25 1.41 7.13 1.41
C ILE A 25 1.10 8.50 0.79
N MET A 26 -0.17 8.84 0.61
CA MET A 26 -0.58 10.12 0.04
C MET A 26 -0.15 11.35 0.87
N TYR A 27 0.10 11.15 2.15
CA TYR A 27 0.55 12.20 3.05
C TYR A 27 2.08 12.30 3.16
N PHE A 28 2.81 11.37 2.56
CA PHE A 28 4.28 11.37 2.63
C PHE A 28 4.86 12.56 1.87
N ASP A 29 5.63 13.38 2.56
CA ASP A 29 6.28 14.56 1.99
C ASP A 29 7.59 14.21 1.27
N ALA A 30 7.48 13.73 0.04
CA ALA A 30 8.64 13.39 -0.78
C ALA A 30 9.43 14.62 -1.29
N THR A 31 8.82 15.80 -1.27
CA THR A 31 9.43 17.03 -1.81
C THR A 31 9.91 18.00 -0.74
N GLY A 32 9.48 17.84 0.51
CA GLY A 32 9.67 18.78 1.59
C GLY A 32 8.77 20.03 1.50
N ARG A 33 7.71 19.98 0.67
CA ARG A 33 6.83 21.12 0.38
C ARG A 33 5.40 20.97 0.87
N GLN A 34 5.06 19.84 1.50
CA GLN A 34 3.71 19.64 2.03
C GLN A 34 3.30 20.70 3.07
N ALA A 35 4.29 21.26 3.77
CA ALA A 35 4.05 22.35 4.70
C ALA A 35 3.34 23.54 4.07
N GLU A 36 3.40 23.69 2.77
CA GLU A 36 2.78 24.77 2.01
C GLU A 36 1.34 24.46 1.59
N THR A 37 0.80 23.27 1.92
CA THR A 37 -0.51 22.85 1.44
C THR A 37 -1.65 23.17 2.41
N ARG A 38 -2.87 23.29 1.85
CA ARG A 38 -4.07 23.61 2.64
C ARG A 38 -4.59 22.44 3.48
N VAL A 39 -4.19 21.22 3.17
CA VAL A 39 -4.59 20.00 3.91
C VAL A 39 -4.00 19.98 5.32
N GLN A 40 -2.95 20.71 5.59
CA GLN A 40 -2.35 20.84 6.92
C GLN A 40 -3.32 21.24 8.02
N ASN A 41 -4.37 21.95 7.69
CA ASN A 41 -5.40 22.32 8.66
C ASN A 41 -6.34 21.17 9.04
N VAL A 42 -6.28 20.06 8.32
CA VAL A 42 -7.18 18.92 8.49
C VAL A 42 -6.43 17.69 9.02
N PHE A 43 -5.15 17.54 8.68
CA PHE A 43 -4.31 16.43 9.09
C PHE A 43 -3.11 16.89 9.94
N PRO A 44 -2.55 16.03 10.81
CA PRO A 44 -1.56 16.41 11.82
C PRO A 44 -0.16 16.75 11.27
N GLY A 45 -0.07 17.23 10.05
CA GLY A 45 1.18 17.66 9.41
C GLY A 45 1.73 16.64 8.40
N PRO A 46 2.83 16.98 7.69
CA PRO A 46 3.42 16.11 6.69
C PRO A 46 3.95 14.81 7.31
N VAL A 47 3.72 13.70 6.64
CA VAL A 47 4.35 12.43 6.98
C VAL A 47 5.77 12.42 6.41
N LEU A 48 6.75 12.45 7.30
CA LEU A 48 8.15 12.35 6.95
C LEU A 48 8.61 10.89 7.02
N ALA A 49 9.70 10.57 6.33
CA ALA A 49 10.37 9.29 6.52
C ALA A 49 10.74 9.11 7.99
N HIS A 50 10.58 7.91 8.53
CA HIS A 50 10.92 7.58 9.91
C HIS A 50 12.46 7.55 10.07
N PRO A 51 13.10 8.60 10.62
CA PRO A 51 14.57 8.71 10.60
C PRO A 51 15.24 7.69 11.50
N ASP A 52 14.55 7.23 12.55
CA ASP A 52 15.08 6.31 13.56
C ASP A 52 14.65 4.85 13.34
N ASP A 53 13.85 4.58 12.30
CA ASP A 53 13.40 3.23 11.98
C ASP A 53 14.19 2.67 10.79
N PRO A 54 15.07 1.66 11.01
CA PRO A 54 15.88 1.05 9.95
C PRO A 54 15.04 0.45 8.82
N LEU A 55 13.78 0.06 9.08
CA LEU A 55 12.88 -0.45 8.06
C LEU A 55 12.60 0.60 7.00
N TYR A 56 12.37 1.85 7.43
CA TYR A 56 12.05 2.97 6.55
C TYR A 56 13.29 3.64 5.95
N GLN A 57 14.48 3.34 6.44
CA GLN A 57 15.75 3.79 5.86
C GLN A 57 16.28 2.85 4.76
N PHE A 58 15.59 1.75 4.50
CA PHE A 58 16.02 0.80 3.49
C PHE A 58 15.74 1.31 2.08
N GLU A 59 16.80 1.52 1.31
CA GLU A 59 16.75 1.93 -0.09
C GLU A 59 16.53 0.69 -0.97
N ASN A 60 15.25 0.34 -1.19
CA ASN A 60 14.85 -0.86 -1.92
C ASN A 60 14.51 -0.61 -3.38
N TRP A 61 14.48 0.64 -3.80
CA TRP A 61 14.06 1.05 -5.13
C TRP A 61 14.76 2.36 -5.54
N ASN A 62 15.40 2.36 -6.70
CA ASN A 62 16.23 3.48 -7.14
C ASN A 62 15.79 4.05 -8.50
N ASP A 63 14.58 3.75 -8.95
CA ASP A 63 14.07 4.17 -10.23
C ASP A 63 12.58 4.52 -10.15
N THR A 64 12.08 5.19 -11.17
CA THR A 64 10.64 5.39 -11.35
C THR A 64 10.02 4.17 -12.02
N PRO A 65 8.68 3.97 -11.92
CA PRO A 65 8.01 2.93 -12.68
C PRO A 65 8.31 3.02 -14.17
N ARG A 66 8.43 1.88 -14.87
CA ARG A 66 8.76 1.83 -16.31
C ARG A 66 7.82 2.64 -17.20
N ASN A 67 6.59 2.81 -16.75
CA ASN A 67 5.54 3.60 -17.41
C ASN A 67 5.32 4.96 -16.74
N PHE A 68 6.28 5.42 -15.94
CA PHE A 68 6.33 6.80 -15.47
C PHE A 68 6.42 7.74 -16.65
N ARG A 69 5.58 8.76 -16.68
CA ARG A 69 5.57 9.77 -17.76
C ARG A 69 5.21 11.12 -17.17
N SER A 70 5.91 12.15 -17.65
CA SER A 70 5.43 13.52 -17.44
C SER A 70 4.16 13.77 -18.23
N PHE A 71 3.30 14.69 -17.80
CA PHE A 71 2.04 15.00 -18.48
C PHE A 71 2.16 15.70 -19.84
N ALA A 72 3.32 15.78 -20.42
CA ALA A 72 3.53 16.42 -21.71
C ALA A 72 3.59 15.42 -22.88
N TYR A 73 3.02 14.21 -22.75
CA TYR A 73 3.08 13.25 -23.83
C TYR A 73 1.83 13.26 -24.73
N PRO A 74 1.95 12.99 -26.03
CA PRO A 74 0.81 12.91 -26.92
C PRO A 74 -0.17 11.81 -26.47
N GLY A 75 -1.45 12.17 -26.41
CA GLY A 75 -2.52 11.24 -26.03
C GLY A 75 -2.88 11.21 -24.54
N GLN A 76 -2.24 12.05 -23.74
CA GLN A 76 -2.67 12.24 -22.35
C GLN A 76 -4.12 12.76 -22.30
N MET A 77 -4.92 12.17 -21.41
CA MET A 77 -6.27 12.64 -21.18
C MET A 77 -6.27 13.90 -20.29
N PRO A 78 -7.00 14.96 -20.64
CA PRO A 78 -7.10 16.16 -19.80
C PRO A 78 -7.50 15.86 -18.35
N ALA A 79 -8.37 14.87 -18.13
CA ALA A 79 -8.78 14.46 -16.80
C ALA A 79 -7.61 14.00 -15.90
N GLN A 80 -6.53 13.47 -16.47
CA GLN A 80 -5.34 13.10 -15.70
C GLN A 80 -4.60 14.34 -15.18
N SER A 81 -4.45 15.37 -16.02
CA SER A 81 -3.84 16.63 -15.61
C SER A 81 -4.70 17.38 -14.58
N ASP A 82 -6.02 17.30 -14.71
CA ASP A 82 -6.92 17.91 -13.73
C ASP A 82 -6.85 17.19 -12.37
N TYR A 83 -6.79 15.86 -12.40
CA TYR A 83 -6.63 15.05 -11.20
C TYR A 83 -5.29 15.32 -10.53
N ASP A 84 -4.20 15.40 -11.27
CA ASP A 84 -2.89 15.70 -10.74
C ASP A 84 -2.84 17.07 -10.05
N ARG A 85 -3.38 18.12 -10.71
CA ARG A 85 -3.52 19.45 -10.09
C ARG A 85 -4.36 19.42 -8.82
N TYR A 86 -5.39 18.58 -8.78
CA TYR A 86 -6.21 18.38 -7.59
C TYR A 86 -5.39 17.71 -6.47
N MET A 87 -4.59 16.70 -6.81
CA MET A 87 -3.71 16.04 -5.85
C MET A 87 -2.64 17.00 -5.31
N ASP A 88 -2.02 17.79 -6.18
CA ASP A 88 -1.05 18.82 -5.78
C ASP A 88 -1.66 19.85 -4.85
N TYR A 89 -2.89 20.26 -5.12
CA TYR A 89 -3.59 21.21 -4.27
C TYR A 89 -3.84 20.67 -2.85
N PHE A 90 -4.17 19.40 -2.73
CA PHE A 90 -4.49 18.80 -1.43
C PHE A 90 -3.27 18.26 -0.69
N TYR A 91 -2.35 17.60 -1.39
CA TYR A 91 -1.29 16.79 -0.78
C TYR A 91 0.13 17.34 -1.04
N GLY A 92 0.23 18.46 -1.72
CA GLY A 92 1.50 19.08 -2.09
C GLY A 92 1.94 18.73 -3.50
N GLU A 93 2.59 19.72 -4.11
CA GLU A 93 3.11 19.61 -5.46
C GLU A 93 4.16 18.49 -5.57
N MET A 94 3.99 17.64 -6.58
CA MET A 94 4.92 16.57 -6.94
C MET A 94 5.36 16.74 -8.39
N PRO A 95 6.34 17.62 -8.69
CA PRO A 95 6.74 17.92 -10.04
C PRO A 95 7.22 16.66 -10.79
N HIS A 96 6.74 16.46 -12.02
CA HIS A 96 7.07 15.28 -12.83
C HIS A 96 8.53 15.22 -13.28
N ASP A 97 9.24 16.32 -13.27
CA ASP A 97 10.68 16.40 -13.55
C ASP A 97 11.55 16.17 -12.30
N ASN A 98 10.95 16.14 -11.12
CA ASN A 98 11.65 15.82 -9.89
C ASN A 98 11.70 14.30 -9.66
N VAL A 99 12.48 13.59 -10.48
CA VAL A 99 12.64 12.13 -10.44
C VAL A 99 13.05 11.65 -9.04
N GLU A 100 13.89 12.40 -8.35
CA GLU A 100 14.36 12.04 -7.01
C GLU A 100 13.18 11.99 -5.98
N ALA A 101 12.24 12.93 -6.07
CA ALA A 101 11.05 12.91 -5.22
C ALA A 101 10.17 11.67 -5.51
N TRP A 102 9.99 11.30 -6.78
CA TRP A 102 9.24 10.11 -7.16
C TRP A 102 9.92 8.82 -6.70
N VAL A 103 11.26 8.76 -6.75
CA VAL A 103 12.02 7.62 -6.20
C VAL A 103 11.83 7.55 -4.68
N ARG A 104 11.96 8.67 -3.95
CA ARG A 104 11.71 8.69 -2.49
C ARG A 104 10.28 8.27 -2.12
N PHE A 105 9.30 8.72 -2.90
CA PHE A 105 7.90 8.31 -2.73
C PHE A 105 7.74 6.79 -2.87
N SER A 106 8.32 6.21 -3.91
CA SER A 106 8.28 4.77 -4.16
C SER A 106 9.02 3.98 -3.06
N GLN A 107 10.18 4.45 -2.61
CA GLN A 107 10.94 3.83 -1.51
C GLN A 107 10.10 3.79 -0.23
N TYR A 108 9.47 4.90 0.12
CA TYR A 108 8.63 4.98 1.30
C TYR A 108 7.41 4.03 1.18
N TYR A 109 6.76 3.98 0.01
CA TYR A 109 5.65 3.07 -0.25
C TYR A 109 6.03 1.61 -0.05
N TYR A 110 7.16 1.17 -0.63
CA TYR A 110 7.64 -0.20 -0.45
C TYR A 110 8.03 -0.50 1.00
N ASN A 111 8.53 0.47 1.72
CA ASN A 111 8.83 0.30 3.15
C ASN A 111 7.54 0.17 3.99
N CYS A 112 6.48 0.90 3.64
CA CYS A 112 5.15 0.69 4.24
C CYS A 112 4.62 -0.74 3.99
N ILE A 113 4.84 -1.29 2.79
CA ILE A 113 4.45 -2.68 2.47
C ILE A 113 5.28 -3.66 3.31
N ARG A 114 6.58 -3.45 3.46
CA ARG A 114 7.45 -4.29 4.31
C ARG A 114 7.02 -4.25 5.78
N ASP A 115 6.57 -3.10 6.26
CA ASP A 115 6.05 -2.94 7.61
C ASP A 115 4.77 -3.77 7.82
N VAL A 116 3.83 -3.67 6.90
CA VAL A 116 2.61 -4.50 6.91
C VAL A 116 2.93 -5.99 6.86
N ASP A 117 3.91 -6.41 6.06
CA ASP A 117 4.33 -7.80 5.96
C ASP A 117 4.78 -8.35 7.32
N GLN A 118 5.51 -7.57 8.12
CA GLN A 118 5.89 -7.95 9.48
C GLN A 118 4.68 -8.10 10.41
N HIS A 119 3.69 -7.22 10.27
CA HIS A 119 2.45 -7.30 11.04
C HIS A 119 1.60 -8.51 10.64
N ILE A 120 1.53 -8.82 9.36
CA ILE A 120 0.91 -10.06 8.86
C ILE A 120 1.59 -11.28 9.48
N GLY A 121 2.93 -11.31 9.46
CA GLY A 121 3.70 -12.36 10.11
C GLY A 121 3.36 -12.53 11.60
N THR A 122 3.15 -11.43 12.31
CA THR A 122 2.74 -11.45 13.73
C THR A 122 1.37 -12.11 13.92
N VAL A 123 0.41 -11.82 13.03
CA VAL A 123 -0.93 -12.44 13.07
C VAL A 123 -0.84 -13.94 12.77
N LEU A 124 -0.07 -14.33 11.76
CA LEU A 124 0.12 -15.74 11.40
C LEU A 124 0.79 -16.52 12.54
N ASN A 125 1.83 -15.96 13.14
CA ASN A 125 2.48 -16.58 14.30
C ASN A 125 1.52 -16.75 15.50
N ALA A 126 0.65 -15.77 15.73
CA ALA A 126 -0.37 -15.88 16.77
C ALA A 126 -1.38 -17.00 16.46
N LEU A 127 -1.78 -17.17 15.21
CA LEU A 127 -2.65 -18.27 14.78
C LEU A 127 -1.97 -19.63 14.98
N ASP A 128 -0.71 -19.77 14.58
CA ASP A 128 0.08 -20.99 14.78
C ASP A 128 0.19 -21.35 16.26
N ALA A 129 0.44 -20.37 17.11
CA ALA A 129 0.54 -20.56 18.57
C ALA A 129 -0.76 -21.05 19.21
N THR A 130 -1.90 -20.85 18.55
CA THR A 130 -3.20 -21.42 19.02
C THR A 130 -3.41 -22.87 18.61
N GLY A 131 -2.57 -23.42 17.72
CA GLY A 131 -2.72 -24.77 17.14
C GLY A 131 -3.93 -24.88 16.21
N GLN A 132 -4.38 -23.77 15.63
CA GLN A 132 -5.56 -23.74 14.75
C GLN A 132 -5.22 -23.52 13.26
N ALA A 133 -3.97 -23.28 12.91
CA ALA A 133 -3.55 -23.01 11.54
C ALA A 133 -4.00 -24.09 10.57
N ASP A 134 -3.82 -25.36 10.93
CA ASP A 134 -4.17 -26.51 10.08
C ASP A 134 -5.67 -26.68 9.79
N ARG A 135 -6.51 -25.88 10.42
CA ARG A 135 -7.98 -25.92 10.22
C ARG A 135 -8.57 -24.54 9.95
N THR A 136 -7.73 -23.58 9.62
CA THR A 136 -8.13 -22.21 9.31
C THR A 136 -7.86 -21.87 7.85
N ILE A 137 -8.87 -21.39 7.15
CA ILE A 137 -8.67 -20.79 5.82
C ILE A 137 -8.18 -19.36 6.03
N ILE A 138 -7.07 -19.01 5.40
CA ILE A 138 -6.48 -17.67 5.47
C ILE A 138 -6.66 -17.00 4.11
N VAL A 139 -7.19 -15.79 4.11
CA VAL A 139 -7.33 -14.97 2.90
C VAL A 139 -6.60 -13.65 3.13
N LEU A 140 -5.64 -13.34 2.27
CA LEU A 140 -4.98 -12.04 2.21
C LEU A 140 -5.45 -11.31 0.95
N VAL A 141 -5.95 -10.10 1.15
CA VAL A 141 -6.48 -9.28 0.05
C VAL A 141 -6.26 -7.78 0.37
N SER A 142 -6.10 -6.96 -0.67
CA SER A 142 -6.20 -5.50 -0.57
C SER A 142 -7.50 -5.01 -1.21
N ASP A 143 -7.99 -3.85 -0.82
CA ASP A 143 -9.18 -3.20 -1.36
C ASP A 143 -8.91 -2.57 -2.75
N HIS A 144 -7.75 -1.99 -2.96
CA HIS A 144 -7.28 -1.39 -4.22
C HIS A 144 -5.75 -1.35 -4.24
N GLY A 145 -5.19 -0.94 -5.38
CA GLY A 145 -3.76 -0.70 -5.55
C GLY A 145 -3.37 0.76 -5.32
N GLU A 146 -2.27 1.17 -5.93
CA GLU A 146 -1.70 2.52 -5.87
C GLU A 146 -1.05 2.86 -7.22
N MET A 147 -1.26 4.08 -7.71
CA MET A 147 -0.65 4.52 -8.97
C MET A 147 0.86 4.74 -8.86
N GLY A 148 1.36 5.22 -7.74
CA GLY A 148 2.80 5.23 -7.41
C GLY A 148 3.73 5.84 -8.46
N GLY A 149 3.29 6.80 -9.25
CA GLY A 149 4.05 7.38 -10.37
C GLY A 149 3.74 6.78 -11.74
N VAL A 150 2.98 5.70 -11.80
CA VAL A 150 2.52 5.11 -13.07
C VAL A 150 1.68 6.13 -13.84
N HIS A 151 2.02 6.33 -15.11
CA HIS A 151 1.45 7.39 -15.96
C HIS A 151 1.59 8.82 -15.38
N GLY A 152 2.55 9.05 -14.48
CA GLY A 152 2.70 10.31 -13.75
C GLY A 152 1.64 10.57 -12.69
N LEU A 153 0.87 9.55 -12.33
CA LEU A 153 -0.21 9.66 -11.35
C LEU A 153 0.22 9.08 -9.99
N ARG A 154 -0.40 9.59 -8.95
CA ARG A 154 -0.27 9.08 -7.57
C ARG A 154 -1.65 8.85 -6.97
N GLN A 155 -1.70 8.08 -5.90
CA GLN A 155 -2.91 7.65 -5.22
C GLN A 155 -3.79 6.72 -6.07
N LYS A 156 -4.99 6.49 -5.62
CA LYS A 156 -5.91 5.49 -6.17
C LYS A 156 -6.70 6.05 -7.36
N GLY A 157 -7.39 7.17 -7.14
CA GLY A 157 -8.15 7.86 -8.16
C GLY A 157 -9.26 7.01 -8.81
N PRO A 158 -9.96 7.57 -9.78
CA PRO A 158 -11.03 6.86 -10.51
C PRO A 158 -10.48 6.10 -11.74
N TRP A 159 -9.23 5.64 -11.69
CA TRP A 159 -8.54 5.06 -12.83
C TRP A 159 -8.66 3.54 -12.84
N MET A 160 -8.98 2.99 -14.01
CA MET A 160 -9.06 1.54 -14.25
C MET A 160 -7.72 0.97 -14.74
N TYR A 161 -6.59 1.56 -14.32
CA TYR A 161 -5.28 1.01 -14.59
C TYR A 161 -5.02 -0.23 -13.73
N ARG A 162 -4.24 -1.16 -14.28
CA ARG A 162 -3.88 -2.40 -13.59
C ARG A 162 -3.31 -2.15 -12.21
N GLU A 163 -2.49 -1.13 -12.06
CA GLU A 163 -1.82 -0.77 -10.83
C GLU A 163 -2.79 -0.30 -9.73
N ASN A 164 -3.95 0.19 -10.15
CA ASN A 164 -5.00 0.62 -9.22
C ASN A 164 -6.03 -0.47 -8.90
N ILE A 165 -6.39 -1.30 -9.88
CA ILE A 165 -7.41 -2.34 -9.71
C ILE A 165 -6.85 -3.74 -9.47
N GLY A 166 -5.56 -3.95 -9.77
CA GLY A 166 -4.87 -5.20 -9.52
C GLY A 166 -4.43 -5.29 -8.05
N VAL A 167 -5.05 -6.18 -7.29
CA VAL A 167 -4.76 -6.36 -5.86
C VAL A 167 -4.21 -7.76 -5.60
N PRO A 168 -3.39 -7.94 -4.55
CA PRO A 168 -3.04 -9.29 -4.10
C PRO A 168 -4.30 -10.01 -3.63
N PHE A 169 -4.45 -11.26 -4.04
CA PHE A 169 -5.47 -12.17 -3.53
C PHE A 169 -4.83 -13.53 -3.29
N VAL A 170 -4.53 -13.83 -2.04
CA VAL A 170 -3.85 -15.06 -1.64
C VAL A 170 -4.75 -15.85 -0.72
N VAL A 171 -4.94 -17.13 -1.03
CA VAL A 171 -5.73 -18.04 -0.20
C VAL A 171 -4.86 -19.20 0.24
N SER A 172 -4.77 -19.43 1.55
CA SER A 172 -4.23 -20.64 2.13
C SER A 172 -5.37 -21.49 2.69
N HIS A 173 -5.50 -22.71 2.21
CA HIS A 173 -6.53 -23.64 2.64
C HIS A 173 -5.89 -24.86 3.31
N PRO A 174 -6.44 -25.37 4.42
CA PRO A 174 -5.88 -26.51 5.14
C PRO A 174 -5.87 -27.82 4.32
N ASP A 175 -6.70 -27.97 3.30
CA ASP A 175 -6.67 -29.13 2.43
C ASP A 175 -5.42 -29.13 1.55
N ALA A 176 -4.47 -29.99 1.82
CA ALA A 176 -3.19 -30.09 1.10
C ALA A 176 -3.33 -30.30 -0.42
N ARG A 177 -4.48 -30.82 -0.91
CA ARG A 177 -4.73 -31.01 -2.34
C ARG A 177 -4.91 -29.69 -3.09
N THR A 178 -5.22 -28.60 -2.39
CA THR A 178 -5.39 -27.27 -2.96
C THR A 178 -4.10 -26.45 -2.94
N GLN A 179 -3.08 -26.87 -2.19
CA GLN A 179 -1.83 -26.14 -2.00
C GLN A 179 -0.93 -26.09 -3.26
N ASN A 180 -1.20 -26.93 -4.26
CA ASN A 180 -0.41 -27.01 -5.52
C ASN A 180 -1.09 -26.31 -6.70
N THR A 181 -2.16 -25.58 -6.50
CA THR A 181 -2.75 -24.79 -7.56
C THR A 181 -1.91 -23.54 -7.78
N ASN A 182 -1.28 -23.45 -8.93
CA ASN A 182 -0.53 -22.28 -9.34
C ASN A 182 -1.45 -21.05 -9.26
N PRO A 183 -1.11 -20.02 -8.48
CA PRO A 183 -1.93 -18.82 -8.41
C PRO A 183 -1.92 -18.14 -9.79
N GLY A 184 -2.96 -18.32 -10.55
CA GLY A 184 -3.20 -17.53 -11.74
C GLY A 184 -3.48 -16.08 -11.30
N ILE A 185 -3.02 -15.12 -12.09
CA ILE A 185 -3.52 -13.73 -11.98
C ILE A 185 -4.98 -13.80 -12.47
N VAL A 186 -5.90 -13.54 -11.57
CA VAL A 186 -7.32 -13.39 -11.88
C VAL A 186 -7.60 -11.94 -12.26
#